data_19bb91891933031c597d235d8fdf814b
#
_entry.id   19bb91891933031c597d235d8fdf814b
#
_cell.length_a   1.000
_cell.length_b   1.000
_cell.length_c   1.000
_cell.angle_alpha   90.00
_cell.angle_beta   90.00
_cell.angle_gamma   90.00
#
_symmetry.space_group_name_H-M   'P 1'
#
loop_
_entity.id
_entity.type
_entity.pdbx_description
1 polymer ?
#
loop_
_entity_poly.entity_id
_entity_poly.type
_entity_poly.pdbx_seq_one_letter_code
_entity_poly.pdbx_strand_id
1 'polypeptide(L)'
;MAGIAAMAAGLLWHFDDGRAPGANAAASAAGSMPRTELVRHLEHSPRDDRSWVLLARMDFDADRFAEAATAYQRALAIDARVARDPAVWCEYADALGMTQGGSLAGKPRELVMRALAQSPRHPKALEMAGSAAFEAGEYTSAVRYWRELLAQVATGSREHRELAAAIARAEDLTMSASVPMGIAANAK
;
A
#
# COMPACT_ATOMS: atom_id res chain seq x y z
N MET A 1 12.64 29.14 -9.90
CA MET A 1 12.88 27.72 -9.51
C MET A 1 12.18 27.49 -8.19
N ALA A 2 10.91 27.25 -8.18
CA ALA A 2 10.14 27.05 -6.96
C ALA A 2 9.32 25.77 -7.10
N GLY A 3 9.49 24.92 -6.13
CA GLY A 3 9.13 23.58 -5.95
C GLY A 3 7.70 23.17 -6.29
N ILE A 4 7.60 22.12 -7.07
CA ILE A 4 6.44 21.23 -7.11
C ILE A 4 6.79 20.04 -6.21
N ALA A 5 6.86 20.33 -4.94
CA ALA A 5 6.87 19.31 -3.89
C ALA A 5 5.63 19.54 -3.02
N ALA A 6 4.94 18.47 -2.67
CA ALA A 6 3.83 18.41 -1.72
C ALA A 6 2.41 18.54 -2.29
N MET A 7 1.97 17.56 -3.08
CA MET A 7 0.54 17.20 -3.20
C MET A 7 0.33 15.68 -3.42
N ALA A 8 1.29 14.83 -3.03
CA ALA A 8 1.10 13.37 -3.04
C ALA A 8 0.60 12.82 -1.69
N ALA A 9 0.49 13.66 -0.67
CA ALA A 9 0.18 13.23 0.71
C ALA A 9 -1.32 13.14 1.03
N GLY A 10 -2.21 13.08 0.03
CA GLY A 10 -3.66 13.16 0.25
C GLY A 10 -4.49 11.94 -0.14
N LEU A 11 -3.90 10.89 -0.66
CA LEU A 11 -4.62 9.69 -1.10
C LEU A 11 -4.27 8.47 -0.24
N LEU A 12 -4.20 8.64 1.07
CA LEU A 12 -4.29 7.52 2.00
C LEU A 12 -5.76 7.09 2.06
N TRP A 13 -6.16 6.26 1.12
CA TRP A 13 -7.43 5.57 1.16
C TRP A 13 -7.39 4.55 2.29
N HIS A 14 -8.07 4.84 3.37
CA HIS A 14 -8.49 3.80 4.29
C HIS A 14 -9.56 2.98 3.56
N PHE A 15 -9.15 1.95 2.83
CA PHE A 15 -10.03 0.85 2.56
C PHE A 15 -10.41 0.28 3.92
N ASP A 16 -11.65 0.49 4.31
CA ASP A 16 -12.27 -0.30 5.37
C ASP A 16 -12.29 -1.74 4.82
N ASP A 17 -11.26 -2.51 5.17
CA ASP A 17 -11.18 -3.92 4.85
C ASP A 17 -12.47 -4.52 5.40
N GLY A 18 -13.45 -4.76 4.52
CA GLY A 18 -14.74 -5.37 4.83
C GLY A 18 -14.54 -6.73 5.51
N ARG A 19 -14.07 -6.65 6.73
CA ARG A 19 -13.77 -7.76 7.63
C ARG A 19 -15.10 -8.33 8.05
N ALA A 20 -15.47 -9.45 7.43
CA ALA A 20 -16.67 -10.17 7.78
C ALA A 20 -16.74 -10.39 9.31
N PRO A 21 -17.88 -10.10 9.96
CA PRO A 21 -17.99 -10.13 11.44
C PRO A 21 -17.93 -11.52 12.06
N GLY A 22 -17.50 -12.55 11.32
CA GLY A 22 -17.46 -13.94 11.77
C GLY A 22 -16.06 -14.54 12.01
N ALA A 23 -14.97 -13.89 11.59
CA ALA A 23 -13.60 -14.40 11.77
C ALA A 23 -12.97 -13.96 13.11
N ASN A 24 -13.68 -13.20 13.93
CA ASN A 24 -13.14 -12.45 15.07
C ASN A 24 -13.06 -13.18 16.41
N ALA A 25 -13.57 -14.40 16.59
CA ALA A 25 -13.53 -15.00 17.94
C ALA A 25 -12.11 -15.43 18.36
N ALA A 26 -11.28 -15.94 17.44
CA ALA A 26 -9.89 -16.31 17.74
C ALA A 26 -8.92 -15.11 17.65
N ALA A 27 -9.21 -14.16 16.75
CA ALA A 27 -8.44 -12.92 16.63
C ALA A 27 -8.74 -11.95 17.79
N SER A 28 -9.94 -12.00 18.38
CA SER A 28 -10.33 -11.15 19.51
C SER A 28 -9.58 -11.47 20.81
N ALA A 29 -9.19 -12.73 21.03
CA ALA A 29 -8.37 -13.10 22.19
C ALA A 29 -6.91 -12.64 22.05
N ALA A 30 -6.36 -12.61 20.84
CA ALA A 30 -5.02 -12.09 20.57
C ALA A 30 -5.01 -10.54 20.52
N GLY A 31 -6.12 -9.91 20.15
CA GLY A 31 -6.28 -8.43 20.09
C GLY A 31 -6.37 -7.74 21.45
N SER A 32 -6.41 -8.50 22.56
CA SER A 32 -6.42 -7.96 23.92
C SER A 32 -5.07 -8.02 24.62
N MET A 33 -4.05 -8.64 24.01
CA MET A 33 -2.73 -8.77 24.63
C MET A 33 -1.97 -7.44 24.56
N PRO A 34 -1.51 -6.87 25.68
CA PRO A 34 -0.68 -5.67 25.65
C PRO A 34 0.61 -5.90 24.83
N ARG A 35 1.07 -4.85 24.13
CA ARG A 35 2.31 -4.92 23.34
C ARG A 35 3.51 -5.48 24.13
N THR A 36 3.66 -5.08 25.38
CA THR A 36 4.75 -5.55 26.25
C THR A 36 4.69 -7.05 26.52
N GLU A 37 3.50 -7.61 26.64
CA GLU A 37 3.31 -9.04 26.83
C GLU A 37 3.56 -9.80 25.51
N LEU A 38 3.13 -9.25 24.38
CA LEU A 38 3.39 -9.81 23.07
C LEU A 38 4.90 -9.83 22.75
N VAL A 39 5.63 -8.78 23.09
CA VAL A 39 7.10 -8.77 22.97
C VAL A 39 7.74 -9.84 23.84
N ARG A 40 7.31 -9.98 25.10
CA ARG A 40 7.80 -11.04 26.00
C ARG A 40 7.47 -12.44 25.45
N HIS A 41 6.29 -12.63 24.88
CA HIS A 41 5.93 -13.89 24.22
C HIS A 41 6.91 -14.20 23.08
N LEU A 42 7.22 -13.23 22.24
CA LEU A 42 8.13 -13.38 21.10
C LEU A 42 9.60 -13.63 21.52
N GLU A 43 10.03 -13.18 22.70
CA GLU A 43 11.34 -13.55 23.27
C GLU A 43 11.45 -15.05 23.55
N HIS A 44 10.35 -15.69 23.98
CA HIS A 44 10.27 -17.12 24.23
C HIS A 44 9.86 -17.94 23.01
N SER A 45 9.15 -17.34 22.08
CA SER A 45 8.60 -17.96 20.88
C SER A 45 8.97 -17.17 19.61
N PRO A 46 10.27 -17.04 19.28
CA PRO A 46 10.73 -16.15 18.20
C PRO A 46 10.31 -16.61 16.79
N ARG A 47 9.76 -17.83 16.67
CA ARG A 47 9.25 -18.40 15.41
C ARG A 47 7.72 -18.32 15.27
N ASP A 48 7.05 -17.60 16.14
CA ASP A 48 5.61 -17.33 16.00
C ASP A 48 5.38 -16.18 15.01
N ASP A 49 5.25 -16.55 13.75
CA ASP A 49 5.03 -15.65 12.62
C ASP A 49 3.77 -14.78 12.78
N ARG A 50 2.68 -15.35 13.33
CA ARG A 50 1.42 -14.63 13.56
C ARG A 50 1.57 -13.55 14.63
N SER A 51 2.27 -13.87 15.71
CA SER A 51 2.56 -12.90 16.76
C SER A 51 3.45 -11.76 16.26
N TRP A 52 4.37 -12.02 15.33
CA TRP A 52 5.13 -10.96 14.67
C TRP A 52 4.25 -10.06 13.79
N VAL A 53 3.30 -10.63 13.02
CA VAL A 53 2.34 -9.82 12.24
C VAL A 53 1.46 -8.98 13.17
N LEU A 54 0.99 -9.56 14.29
CA LEU A 54 0.18 -8.83 15.27
C LEU A 54 0.98 -7.66 15.87
N LEU A 55 2.24 -7.89 16.27
CA LEU A 55 3.11 -6.84 16.78
C LEU A 55 3.32 -5.74 15.76
N ALA A 56 3.52 -6.11 14.49
CA ALA A 56 3.70 -5.15 13.41
C ALA A 56 2.47 -4.24 13.24
N ARG A 57 1.26 -4.81 13.25
CA ARG A 57 0.02 -4.03 13.19
C ARG A 57 -0.15 -3.10 14.39
N MET A 58 0.11 -3.59 15.59
CA MET A 58 0.06 -2.76 16.81
C MET A 58 1.08 -1.62 16.78
N ASP A 59 2.27 -1.86 16.22
CA ASP A 59 3.29 -0.84 16.08
C ASP A 59 2.91 0.17 14.99
N PHE A 60 2.32 -0.28 13.89
CA PHE A 60 1.80 0.58 12.83
C PHE A 60 0.69 1.51 13.35
N ASP A 61 -0.30 0.96 14.06
CA ASP A 61 -1.42 1.72 14.64
C ASP A 61 -0.97 2.75 15.68
N ALA A 62 0.23 2.60 16.22
CA ALA A 62 0.86 3.52 17.17
C ALA A 62 1.94 4.40 16.53
N ASP A 63 1.92 4.57 15.20
CA ASP A 63 2.86 5.35 14.40
C ASP A 63 4.35 4.93 14.55
N ARG A 64 4.60 3.72 15.07
CA ARG A 64 5.96 3.14 15.17
C ARG A 64 6.29 2.37 13.88
N PHE A 65 6.37 3.09 12.78
CA PHE A 65 6.48 2.50 11.44
C PHE A 65 7.76 1.70 11.21
N ALA A 66 8.88 2.11 11.78
CA ALA A 66 10.16 1.41 11.67
C ALA A 66 10.14 0.06 12.41
N GLU A 67 9.54 0.03 13.61
CA GLU A 67 9.32 -1.18 14.39
C GLU A 67 8.33 -2.11 13.69
N ALA A 68 7.24 -1.57 13.16
CA ALA A 68 6.27 -2.32 12.37
C ALA A 68 6.94 -2.99 11.16
N ALA A 69 7.71 -2.24 10.39
CA ALA A 69 8.45 -2.77 9.23
C ALA A 69 9.41 -3.90 9.63
N THR A 70 10.10 -3.75 10.76
CA THR A 70 11.01 -4.78 11.30
C THR A 70 10.24 -6.04 11.68
N ALA A 71 9.08 -5.91 12.32
CA ALA A 71 8.26 -7.04 12.74
C ALA A 71 7.65 -7.78 11.52
N TYR A 72 7.16 -7.06 10.50
CA TYR A 72 6.72 -7.67 9.23
C TYR A 72 7.85 -8.43 8.54
N GLN A 73 9.04 -7.85 8.48
CA GLN A 73 10.20 -8.52 7.88
C GLN A 73 10.51 -9.84 8.59
N ARG A 74 10.44 -9.87 9.92
CA ARG A 74 10.64 -11.09 10.71
C ARG A 74 9.56 -12.13 10.44
N ALA A 75 8.28 -11.73 10.46
CA ALA A 75 7.16 -12.63 10.16
C ALA A 75 7.33 -13.32 8.81
N LEU A 76 7.64 -12.53 7.77
CA LEU A 76 7.83 -13.04 6.40
C LEU A 76 9.05 -13.95 6.23
N ALA A 77 10.04 -13.85 7.12
CA ALA A 77 11.23 -14.71 7.10
C ALA A 77 11.01 -16.07 7.80
N ILE A 78 9.99 -16.19 8.65
CA ILE A 78 9.76 -17.39 9.47
C ILE A 78 8.97 -18.46 8.73
N ASP A 79 7.83 -18.13 8.14
CA ASP A 79 6.92 -19.11 7.54
C ASP A 79 6.48 -18.67 6.12
N ALA A 80 6.55 -19.62 5.21
CA ALA A 80 6.07 -19.46 3.85
C ALA A 80 4.55 -19.22 3.76
N ARG A 81 3.77 -19.51 4.81
CA ARG A 81 2.31 -19.22 4.83
C ARG A 81 2.04 -17.74 4.95
N VAL A 82 2.73 -17.04 5.85
CA VAL A 82 2.66 -15.58 5.95
C VAL A 82 3.16 -14.93 4.66
N ALA A 83 4.23 -15.46 4.09
CA ALA A 83 4.77 -14.99 2.81
C ALA A 83 3.84 -15.24 1.60
N ARG A 84 2.80 -16.08 1.73
CA ARG A 84 1.76 -16.29 0.70
C ARG A 84 0.54 -15.38 0.89
N ASP A 85 0.50 -14.59 1.94
CA ASP A 85 -0.58 -13.63 2.16
C ASP A 85 -0.20 -12.29 1.51
N PRO A 86 -0.86 -11.89 0.41
CA PRO A 86 -0.58 -10.63 -0.27
C PRO A 86 -0.87 -9.41 0.62
N ALA A 87 -1.78 -9.53 1.58
CA ALA A 87 -2.08 -8.44 2.51
C ALA A 87 -0.87 -8.09 3.38
N VAL A 88 -0.14 -9.09 3.88
CA VAL A 88 1.05 -8.86 4.72
C VAL A 88 2.17 -8.15 3.94
N TRP A 89 2.32 -8.43 2.64
CA TRP A 89 3.27 -7.70 1.80
C TRP A 89 2.87 -6.24 1.61
N CYS A 90 1.55 -5.96 1.45
CA CYS A 90 1.04 -4.60 1.38
C CYS A 90 1.22 -3.85 2.70
N GLU A 91 0.90 -4.47 3.83
CA GLU A 91 1.09 -3.90 5.18
C GLU A 91 2.57 -3.57 5.45
N TYR A 92 3.48 -4.45 5.03
CA TYR A 92 4.92 -4.20 5.13
C TYR A 92 5.37 -3.04 4.23
N ALA A 93 4.86 -2.99 2.99
CA ALA A 93 5.14 -1.90 2.07
C ALA A 93 4.64 -0.55 2.61
N ASP A 94 3.47 -0.55 3.23
CA ASP A 94 2.86 0.63 3.86
C ASP A 94 3.72 1.12 5.02
N ALA A 95 4.10 0.22 5.93
CA ALA A 95 4.99 0.55 7.06
C ALA A 95 6.31 1.15 6.60
N LEU A 96 6.95 0.59 5.57
CA LEU A 96 8.17 1.16 4.98
C LEU A 96 7.92 2.50 4.30
N GLY A 97 6.82 2.64 3.57
CA GLY A 97 6.41 3.89 2.93
C GLY A 97 6.26 5.01 3.96
N MET A 98 5.62 4.72 5.10
CA MET A 98 5.47 5.69 6.18
C MET A 98 6.81 6.13 6.78
N THR A 99 7.82 5.27 6.84
CA THR A 99 9.18 5.68 7.26
C THR A 99 9.85 6.65 6.28
N GLN A 100 9.34 6.74 5.04
CA GLN A 100 9.82 7.59 3.96
C GLN A 100 8.88 8.77 3.67
N GLY A 101 8.06 9.17 4.64
CA GLY A 101 7.09 10.25 4.48
C GLY A 101 5.91 9.91 3.56
N GLY A 102 5.54 8.64 3.47
CA GLY A 102 4.43 8.13 2.65
C GLY A 102 4.82 7.73 1.23
N SER A 103 6.10 7.82 0.85
CA SER A 103 6.56 7.43 -0.48
C SER A 103 6.58 5.92 -0.66
N LEU A 104 6.07 5.46 -1.80
CA LEU A 104 6.12 4.06 -2.21
C LEU A 104 7.31 3.74 -3.13
N ALA A 105 8.26 4.66 -3.29
CA ALA A 105 9.45 4.45 -4.11
C ALA A 105 10.40 3.39 -3.50
N GLY A 106 11.12 2.70 -4.36
CA GLY A 106 12.13 1.72 -3.94
C GLY A 106 11.55 0.45 -3.34
N LYS A 107 11.96 0.12 -2.11
CA LYS A 107 11.58 -1.15 -1.46
C LYS A 107 10.08 -1.35 -1.27
N PRO A 108 9.28 -0.37 -0.84
CA PRO A 108 7.83 -0.52 -0.78
C PRO A 108 7.22 -0.99 -2.10
N ARG A 109 7.62 -0.38 -3.23
CA ARG A 109 7.15 -0.78 -4.56
C ARG A 109 7.46 -2.25 -4.88
N GLU A 110 8.67 -2.72 -4.54
CA GLU A 110 9.04 -4.13 -4.74
C GLU A 110 8.12 -5.09 -3.96
N LEU A 111 7.74 -4.73 -2.74
CA LEU A 111 6.86 -5.53 -1.89
C LEU A 111 5.44 -5.56 -2.45
N VAL A 112 4.94 -4.42 -2.92
CA VAL A 112 3.65 -4.33 -3.62
C VAL A 112 3.64 -5.23 -4.87
N MET A 113 4.71 -5.23 -5.65
CA MET A 113 4.81 -6.11 -6.82
C MET A 113 4.85 -7.60 -6.43
N ARG A 114 5.41 -7.96 -5.27
CA ARG A 114 5.31 -9.33 -4.74
C ARG A 114 3.88 -9.71 -4.36
N ALA A 115 3.14 -8.78 -3.75
CA ALA A 115 1.72 -9.01 -3.46
C ALA A 115 0.92 -9.25 -4.75
N LEU A 116 1.13 -8.45 -5.80
CA LEU A 116 0.48 -8.63 -7.09
C LEU A 116 0.90 -9.91 -7.82
N ALA A 117 2.15 -10.36 -7.65
CA ALA A 117 2.61 -11.63 -8.22
C ALA A 117 1.85 -12.84 -7.62
N GLN A 118 1.42 -12.75 -6.36
CA GLN A 118 0.64 -13.80 -5.69
C GLN A 118 -0.86 -13.66 -5.96
N SER A 119 -1.36 -12.43 -5.93
CA SER A 119 -2.77 -12.11 -6.17
C SER A 119 -2.87 -10.90 -7.10
N PRO A 120 -2.92 -11.10 -8.42
CA PRO A 120 -2.90 -10.02 -9.40
C PRO A 120 -4.08 -9.04 -9.28
N ARG A 121 -5.15 -9.45 -8.61
CA ARG A 121 -6.34 -8.62 -8.40
C ARG A 121 -6.55 -8.22 -6.95
N HIS A 122 -5.52 -8.30 -6.10
CA HIS A 122 -5.62 -7.89 -4.70
C HIS A 122 -5.87 -6.38 -4.62
N PRO A 123 -7.00 -5.91 -4.04
CA PRO A 123 -7.41 -4.51 -4.14
C PRO A 123 -6.36 -3.53 -3.58
N LYS A 124 -5.87 -3.79 -2.36
CA LYS A 124 -4.86 -2.93 -1.73
C LYS A 124 -3.55 -2.89 -2.54
N ALA A 125 -3.13 -4.02 -3.11
CA ALA A 125 -1.91 -4.07 -3.93
C ALA A 125 -2.08 -3.31 -5.24
N LEU A 126 -3.26 -3.35 -5.88
CA LEU A 126 -3.56 -2.56 -7.08
C LEU A 126 -3.57 -1.07 -6.77
N GLU A 127 -4.17 -0.66 -5.65
CA GLU A 127 -4.18 0.72 -5.18
C GLU A 127 -2.74 1.23 -5.00
N MET A 128 -1.93 0.51 -4.22
CA MET A 128 -0.55 0.88 -3.93
C MET A 128 0.33 0.87 -5.18
N ALA A 129 0.15 -0.10 -6.10
CA ALA A 129 0.89 -0.15 -7.35
C ALA A 129 0.54 1.04 -8.26
N GLY A 130 -0.73 1.44 -8.31
CA GLY A 130 -1.17 2.63 -9.02
C GLY A 130 -0.55 3.90 -8.45
N SER A 131 -0.55 4.03 -7.12
CA SER A 131 0.05 5.17 -6.41
C SER A 131 1.56 5.23 -6.62
N ALA A 132 2.28 4.10 -6.50
CA ALA A 132 3.71 4.03 -6.75
C ALA A 132 4.07 4.37 -8.20
N ALA A 133 3.27 3.92 -9.17
CA ALA A 133 3.46 4.26 -10.58
C ALA A 133 3.20 5.75 -10.84
N PHE A 134 2.15 6.30 -10.24
CA PHE A 134 1.84 7.73 -10.35
C PHE A 134 2.95 8.61 -9.76
N GLU A 135 3.45 8.26 -8.58
CA GLU A 135 4.60 8.93 -7.94
C GLU A 135 5.86 8.90 -8.82
N ALA A 136 6.08 7.78 -9.52
CA ALA A 136 7.19 7.62 -10.45
C ALA A 136 7.00 8.34 -11.80
N GLY A 137 5.85 8.98 -12.05
CA GLY A 137 5.50 9.58 -13.34
C GLY A 137 5.10 8.55 -14.41
N GLU A 138 4.92 7.30 -14.04
CA GLU A 138 4.50 6.20 -14.92
C GLU A 138 2.96 6.19 -15.06
N TYR A 139 2.39 7.29 -15.54
CA TYR A 139 0.94 7.53 -15.52
C TYR A 139 0.11 6.46 -16.25
N THR A 140 0.61 5.95 -17.38
CA THR A 140 -0.06 4.85 -18.10
C THR A 140 -0.15 3.59 -17.24
N SER A 141 0.89 3.28 -16.47
CA SER A 141 0.88 2.15 -15.54
C SER A 141 -0.07 2.39 -14.37
N ALA A 142 -0.11 3.59 -13.82
CA ALA A 142 -1.04 3.98 -12.77
C ALA A 142 -2.50 3.79 -13.21
N VAL A 143 -2.86 4.31 -14.39
CA VAL A 143 -4.19 4.13 -15.00
C VAL A 143 -4.57 2.66 -15.14
N ARG A 144 -3.65 1.81 -15.57
CA ARG A 144 -3.90 0.38 -15.72
C ARG A 144 -4.25 -0.28 -14.37
N TYR A 145 -3.45 -0.07 -13.33
CA TYR A 145 -3.69 -0.65 -12.01
C TYR A 145 -5.00 -0.13 -11.40
N TRP A 146 -5.25 1.16 -11.48
CA TRP A 146 -6.47 1.75 -10.91
C TRP A 146 -7.73 1.38 -11.69
N ARG A 147 -7.67 1.13 -13.00
CA ARG A 147 -8.82 0.59 -13.75
C ARG A 147 -9.15 -0.85 -13.35
N GLU A 148 -8.13 -1.68 -13.08
CA GLU A 148 -8.35 -3.03 -12.55
C GLU A 148 -8.99 -3.00 -11.16
N LEU A 149 -8.59 -2.05 -10.31
CA LEU A 149 -9.22 -1.81 -9.02
C LEU A 149 -10.65 -1.29 -9.18
N LEU A 150 -10.86 -0.30 -10.05
CA LEU A 150 -12.17 0.32 -10.30
C LEU A 150 -13.24 -0.71 -10.70
N ALA A 151 -12.83 -1.74 -11.45
CA ALA A 151 -13.71 -2.83 -11.84
C ALA A 151 -14.19 -3.71 -10.68
N GLN A 152 -13.61 -3.56 -9.48
CA GLN A 152 -13.97 -4.29 -8.27
C GLN A 152 -14.75 -3.44 -7.28
N VAL A 153 -14.80 -2.12 -7.49
CA VAL A 153 -15.48 -1.17 -6.60
C VAL A 153 -16.92 -0.94 -7.03
N ALA A 154 -17.82 -0.87 -6.06
CA ALA A 154 -19.24 -0.64 -6.35
C ALA A 154 -19.47 0.68 -7.08
N THR A 155 -20.13 0.61 -8.25
CA THR A 155 -20.44 1.77 -9.08
C THR A 155 -21.23 2.81 -8.26
N GLY A 156 -20.80 4.08 -8.33
CA GLY A 156 -21.46 5.18 -7.63
C GLY A 156 -21.08 5.32 -6.15
N SER A 157 -20.25 4.41 -5.60
CA SER A 157 -19.67 4.59 -4.26
C SER A 157 -18.75 5.84 -4.20
N ARG A 158 -18.41 6.27 -3.02
CA ARG A 158 -17.42 7.34 -2.83
C ARG A 158 -16.07 6.94 -3.44
N GLU A 159 -15.61 5.73 -3.11
CA GLU A 159 -14.34 5.17 -3.61
C GLU A 159 -14.30 5.10 -5.14
N HIS A 160 -15.41 4.65 -5.77
CA HIS A 160 -15.50 4.62 -7.23
C HIS A 160 -15.30 6.02 -7.85
N ARG A 161 -15.92 7.07 -7.29
CA ARG A 161 -15.80 8.44 -7.80
C ARG A 161 -14.37 8.98 -7.64
N GLU A 162 -13.77 8.75 -6.47
CA GLU A 162 -12.44 9.22 -6.15
C GLU A 162 -11.39 8.51 -7.05
N LEU A 163 -11.53 7.20 -7.21
CA LEU A 163 -10.64 6.42 -8.07
C LEU A 163 -10.79 6.81 -9.55
N ALA A 164 -12.01 7.06 -10.02
CA ALA A 164 -12.26 7.58 -11.35
C ALA A 164 -11.60 8.96 -11.57
N ALA A 165 -11.64 9.84 -10.57
CA ALA A 165 -10.97 11.13 -10.63
C ALA A 165 -9.44 11.01 -10.66
N ALA A 166 -8.87 10.06 -9.91
CA ALA A 166 -7.44 9.77 -9.94
C ALA A 166 -6.99 9.25 -11.31
N ILE A 167 -7.80 8.36 -11.92
CA ILE A 167 -7.56 7.86 -13.27
C ILE A 167 -7.58 9.00 -14.29
N ALA A 168 -8.62 9.83 -14.28
CA ALA A 168 -8.74 10.96 -15.21
C ALA A 168 -7.52 11.90 -15.11
N ARG A 169 -7.09 12.22 -13.87
CA ARG A 169 -5.90 13.04 -13.65
C ARG A 169 -4.62 12.40 -14.24
N ALA A 170 -4.44 11.10 -14.09
CA ALA A 170 -3.28 10.39 -14.65
C ALA A 170 -3.31 10.38 -16.19
N GLU A 171 -4.51 10.25 -16.80
CA GLU A 171 -4.72 10.32 -18.24
C GLU A 171 -4.36 11.71 -18.80
N ASP A 172 -4.80 12.78 -18.14
CA ASP A 172 -4.46 14.16 -18.52
C ASP A 172 -2.94 14.41 -18.47
N LEU A 173 -2.25 13.89 -17.47
CA LEU A 173 -0.80 13.96 -17.35
C LEU A 173 -0.09 13.16 -18.47
N THR A 174 -0.62 12.01 -18.84
CA THR A 174 -0.11 11.21 -19.96
C THR A 174 -0.20 11.99 -21.27
N MET A 175 -1.35 12.63 -21.54
CA MET A 175 -1.55 13.43 -22.76
C MET A 175 -0.63 14.65 -22.78
N SER A 176 -0.50 15.33 -21.64
CA SER A 176 0.37 16.51 -21.53
C SER A 176 1.85 16.19 -21.74
N ALA A 177 2.30 15.01 -21.26
CA ALA A 177 3.66 14.53 -21.46
C ALA A 177 3.94 14.11 -22.92
N SER A 178 2.89 13.80 -23.69
CA SER A 178 2.99 13.32 -25.09
C SER A 178 2.97 14.46 -26.11
N VAL A 179 2.71 15.72 -25.70
CA VAL A 179 2.75 16.87 -26.61
C VAL A 179 4.22 17.26 -26.84
N PRO A 180 4.77 17.08 -28.07
CA PRO A 180 6.15 17.48 -28.33
C PRO A 180 6.27 19.00 -28.17
N MET A 181 7.24 19.44 -27.38
CA MET A 181 7.64 20.83 -27.22
C MET A 181 8.33 21.33 -28.49
N GLY A 182 7.57 21.49 -29.57
CA GLY A 182 8.11 21.75 -30.90
C GLY A 182 7.19 22.49 -31.84
N ILE A 183 6.53 23.60 -31.44
CA ILE A 183 6.05 24.63 -32.37
C ILE A 183 6.20 26.01 -31.69
N ALA A 184 7.41 26.44 -31.46
CA ALA A 184 7.69 27.85 -31.11
C ALA A 184 9.03 28.30 -31.69
N ALA A 185 9.23 28.07 -33.00
CA ALA A 185 10.34 28.67 -33.73
C ALA A 185 10.05 28.70 -35.23
N ASN A 186 9.03 29.47 -35.67
CA ASN A 186 9.02 30.05 -36.99
C ASN A 186 7.93 31.15 -37.07
N ALA A 187 8.25 32.30 -36.55
CA ALA A 187 7.61 33.57 -36.94
C ALA A 187 8.73 34.59 -37.05
N LYS A 188 9.34 34.62 -38.24
CA LYS A 188 10.02 35.81 -38.76
C LYS A 188 9.51 36.10 -40.13
#